data_782afbc1672561b8a04b12664d36f159
#
_entry.id   782afbc1672561b8a04b12664d36f159
#
_cell.length_a   1.000
_cell.length_b   1.000
_cell.length_c   1.000
_cell.angle_alpha   90.00
_cell.angle_beta   90.00
_cell.angle_gamma   90.00
#
_symmetry.space_group_name_H-M   'P 1'
#
loop_
_entity.id
_entity.type
_entity.pdbx_description
1 polymer ?
#
loop_
_entity_poly.entity_id
_entity_poly.type
_entity_poly.pdbx_seq_one_letter_code
_entity_poly.pdbx_strand_id
1 'polypeptide(L)'
;MRVFSSYLITILVLFFSSLKAKNIEVEFQYFNFQNNEGVNYIETYLSLLSTELIYKKVTDDEFQGSVLINLEIKKQDTIYYLDKYLFKTPLLKDTLKRQFFIDKQIIPLKNGSYELTFNMSDIHISNSNLNISNS
;
A
#
# COMPACT_ATOMS: atom_id res chain seq x y z
N MET A 1 -41.80 -29.35 -18.36
CA MET A 1 -40.43 -29.76 -17.90
C MET A 1 -39.31 -28.83 -18.41
N ARG A 2 -39.55 -27.90 -19.30
CA ARG A 2 -38.49 -26.96 -19.80
C ARG A 2 -38.33 -25.65 -19.00
N VAL A 3 -39.25 -25.33 -18.13
CA VAL A 3 -39.26 -24.04 -17.39
C VAL A 3 -38.38 -24.08 -16.13
N PHE A 4 -38.24 -25.25 -15.48
CA PHE A 4 -37.43 -25.40 -14.25
C PHE A 4 -35.91 -25.28 -14.49
N SER A 5 -35.42 -25.62 -15.66
CA SER A 5 -34.00 -25.56 -16.00
C SER A 5 -33.51 -24.10 -16.18
N SER A 6 -34.38 -23.21 -16.66
CA SER A 6 -34.06 -21.81 -16.92
C SER A 6 -33.89 -20.98 -15.63
N TYR A 7 -34.68 -21.29 -14.60
CA TYR A 7 -34.61 -20.60 -13.32
C TYR A 7 -33.36 -21.03 -12.51
N LEU A 8 -32.93 -22.27 -12.63
CA LEU A 8 -31.73 -22.76 -11.94
C LEU A 8 -30.46 -22.08 -12.45
N ILE A 9 -30.34 -21.81 -13.75
CA ILE A 9 -29.21 -21.10 -14.37
C ILE A 9 -29.21 -19.62 -13.97
N THR A 10 -30.39 -19.00 -13.88
CA THR A 10 -30.53 -17.59 -13.49
C THR A 10 -30.13 -17.36 -12.01
N ILE A 11 -30.45 -18.30 -11.12
CA ILE A 11 -30.05 -18.23 -9.71
C ILE A 11 -28.53 -18.43 -9.55
N LEU A 12 -27.91 -19.31 -10.36
CA LEU A 12 -26.46 -19.54 -10.29
C LEU A 12 -25.64 -18.32 -10.74
N VAL A 13 -26.16 -17.53 -11.69
CA VAL A 13 -25.48 -16.31 -12.16
C VAL A 13 -25.51 -15.18 -11.10
N LEU A 14 -26.54 -15.15 -10.25
CA LEU A 14 -26.65 -14.13 -9.18
C LEU A 14 -25.70 -14.36 -7.99
N PHE A 15 -25.13 -15.56 -7.85
CA PHE A 15 -24.15 -15.86 -6.79
C PHE A 15 -22.70 -15.48 -7.12
N PHE A 16 -22.41 -15.06 -8.35
CA PHE A 16 -21.06 -14.64 -8.76
C PHE A 16 -20.78 -13.14 -8.58
N SER A 17 -21.61 -12.39 -7.87
CA SER A 17 -21.41 -10.97 -7.68
C SER A 17 -20.72 -10.67 -6.36
N SER A 18 -19.52 -10.15 -6.50
CA SER A 18 -18.75 -9.34 -5.57
C SER A 18 -17.75 -10.05 -4.63
N LEU A 19 -16.72 -10.64 -5.22
CA LEU A 19 -15.40 -10.54 -4.61
C LEU A 19 -14.93 -9.09 -4.76
N LYS A 20 -15.35 -8.21 -3.84
CA LYS A 20 -14.74 -6.89 -3.73
C LYS A 20 -13.31 -7.10 -3.27
N ALA A 21 -12.34 -6.79 -4.14
CA ALA A 21 -10.97 -6.61 -3.69
C ALA A 21 -10.99 -5.55 -2.57
N LYS A 22 -10.49 -5.89 -1.39
CA LYS A 22 -10.35 -4.95 -0.29
C LYS A 22 -9.24 -3.98 -0.68
N ASN A 23 -9.60 -2.76 -1.07
CA ASN A 23 -8.64 -1.70 -1.30
C ASN A 23 -8.12 -1.24 0.07
N ILE A 24 -6.80 -1.21 0.24
CA ILE A 24 -6.17 -0.65 1.43
C ILE A 24 -6.24 0.87 1.31
N GLU A 25 -6.84 1.53 2.31
CA GLU A 25 -6.82 2.99 2.39
C GLU A 25 -5.46 3.45 2.90
N VAL A 26 -4.77 4.22 2.07
CA VAL A 26 -3.46 4.80 2.40
C VAL A 26 -3.43 6.26 2.04
N GLU A 27 -2.68 7.01 2.80
CA GLU A 27 -2.32 8.38 2.50
C GLU A 27 -0.81 8.45 2.26
N PHE A 28 -0.43 8.94 1.09
CA PHE A 28 0.96 9.15 0.71
C PHE A 28 1.20 10.63 0.43
N GLN A 29 2.19 11.21 1.14
CA GLN A 29 2.58 12.60 0.99
C GLN A 29 4.09 12.70 0.80
N TYR A 30 4.55 13.75 0.13
CA TYR A 30 5.95 14.09 0.04
C TYR A 30 6.16 15.60 0.12
N PHE A 31 7.32 15.99 0.64
CA PHE A 31 7.72 17.38 0.80
C PHE A 31 9.16 17.56 0.37
N ASN A 32 9.44 18.71 -0.25
CA ASN A 32 10.78 19.09 -0.68
C ASN A 32 11.44 19.95 0.39
N PHE A 33 12.69 19.63 0.70
CA PHE A 33 13.50 20.35 1.68
C PHE A 33 14.90 20.61 1.16
N GLN A 34 15.58 21.57 1.79
CA GLN A 34 16.99 21.82 1.65
C GLN A 34 17.61 21.92 3.05
N ASN A 35 18.71 21.23 3.28
CA ASN A 35 19.42 21.34 4.55
C ASN A 35 20.29 22.61 4.60
N ASN A 36 20.90 22.88 5.76
CA ASN A 36 21.76 24.07 5.97
C ASN A 36 23.03 24.08 5.10
N GLU A 37 23.41 22.95 4.52
CA GLU A 37 24.55 22.79 3.62
C GLU A 37 24.16 22.95 2.14
N GLY A 38 22.88 23.27 1.88
CA GLY A 38 22.35 23.44 0.52
C GLY A 38 22.04 22.12 -0.21
N VAL A 39 22.03 20.99 0.50
CA VAL A 39 21.66 19.69 -0.08
C VAL A 39 20.15 19.56 -0.09
N ASN A 40 19.58 19.30 -1.27
CA ASN A 40 18.15 19.06 -1.43
C ASN A 40 17.80 17.61 -1.14
N TYR A 41 16.63 17.41 -0.56
CA TYR A 41 16.06 16.09 -0.30
C TYR A 41 14.54 16.17 -0.28
N ILE A 42 13.91 15.02 -0.46
CA ILE A 42 12.47 14.85 -0.20
C ILE A 42 12.26 14.00 1.05
N GLU A 43 11.23 14.33 1.78
CA GLU A 43 10.67 13.45 2.80
C GLU A 43 9.36 12.86 2.27
N THR A 44 9.24 11.55 2.32
CA THR A 44 8.00 10.85 2.02
C THR A 44 7.37 10.33 3.29
N TYR A 45 6.05 10.41 3.37
CA TYR A 45 5.26 9.95 4.49
C TYR A 45 4.17 9.03 3.96
N LEU A 46 4.19 7.80 4.40
CA LEU A 46 3.16 6.82 4.14
C LEU A 46 2.36 6.60 5.43
N SER A 47 1.07 6.85 5.39
CA SER A 47 0.16 6.64 6.51
C SER A 47 -0.77 5.46 6.21
N LEU A 48 -0.67 4.42 7.03
CA LEU A 48 -1.42 3.17 6.93
C LEU A 48 -2.42 3.07 8.07
N LEU A 49 -3.70 2.89 7.74
CA LEU A 49 -4.72 2.65 8.75
C LEU A 49 -4.68 1.19 9.21
N SER A 50 -4.54 0.96 10.52
CA SER A 50 -4.41 -0.39 11.10
C SER A 50 -5.52 -1.34 10.69
N THR A 51 -6.77 -0.88 10.63
CA THR A 51 -7.95 -1.71 10.31
C THR A 51 -8.01 -2.15 8.85
N GLU A 52 -7.16 -1.61 7.98
CA GLU A 52 -7.10 -1.96 6.57
C GLU A 52 -6.12 -3.11 6.28
N LEU A 53 -5.23 -3.42 7.23
CA LEU A 53 -4.21 -4.46 7.07
C LEU A 53 -4.74 -5.84 7.45
N ILE A 54 -4.11 -6.87 6.88
CA ILE A 54 -4.28 -8.25 7.33
C ILE A 54 -3.17 -8.59 8.29
N TYR A 55 -3.55 -9.14 9.43
CA TYR A 55 -2.63 -9.51 10.50
C TYR A 55 -2.44 -11.02 10.56
N LYS A 56 -1.19 -11.42 10.75
CA LYS A 56 -0.84 -12.80 11.13
C LYS A 56 -0.48 -12.87 12.59
N LYS A 57 -0.87 -13.96 13.21
CA LYS A 57 -0.48 -14.29 14.58
C LYS A 57 1.01 -14.59 14.62
N VAL A 58 1.73 -13.92 15.52
CA VAL A 58 3.17 -14.08 15.73
C VAL A 58 3.45 -14.85 17.01
N THR A 59 2.74 -14.49 18.08
CA THR A 59 2.73 -15.21 19.38
C THR A 59 1.29 -15.54 19.76
N ASP A 60 1.05 -16.08 20.96
CA ASP A 60 -0.29 -16.48 21.38
C ASP A 60 -1.28 -15.32 21.46
N ASP A 61 -0.82 -14.10 21.75
CA ASP A 61 -1.65 -12.91 21.93
C ASP A 61 -1.17 -11.69 21.11
N GLU A 62 -0.23 -11.89 20.16
CA GLU A 62 0.30 -10.80 19.35
C GLU A 62 0.21 -11.08 17.87
N PHE A 63 -0.12 -10.03 17.13
CA PHE A 63 -0.35 -10.03 15.69
C PHE A 63 0.51 -8.97 15.00
N GLN A 64 0.90 -9.23 13.76
CA GLN A 64 1.68 -8.31 12.94
C GLN A 64 1.13 -8.25 11.51
N GLY A 65 0.92 -7.03 11.02
CA GLY A 65 0.64 -6.74 9.61
C GLY A 65 1.95 -6.50 8.84
N SER A 66 1.95 -6.81 7.55
CA SER A 66 3.14 -6.60 6.70
C SER A 66 2.71 -6.19 5.30
N VAL A 67 3.29 -5.10 4.80
CA VAL A 67 3.07 -4.60 3.44
C VAL A 67 4.39 -4.46 2.70
N LEU A 68 4.40 -4.86 1.45
CA LEU A 68 5.53 -4.64 0.54
C LEU A 68 5.38 -3.28 -0.10
N ILE A 69 6.39 -2.43 0.06
CA ILE A 69 6.44 -1.09 -0.50
C ILE A 69 7.50 -1.06 -1.59
N ASN A 70 7.17 -0.43 -2.72
CA ASN A 70 8.09 -0.14 -3.80
C ASN A 70 7.98 1.35 -4.14
N LEU A 71 9.08 2.07 -3.94
CA LEU A 71 9.20 3.49 -4.22
C LEU A 71 10.23 3.70 -5.33
N GLU A 72 9.81 4.28 -6.42
CA GLU A 72 10.66 4.56 -7.57
C GLU A 72 10.65 6.06 -7.89
N ILE A 73 11.83 6.62 -8.14
CA ILE A 73 11.98 7.99 -8.62
C ILE A 73 12.77 7.97 -9.92
N LYS A 74 12.17 8.53 -10.96
CA LYS A 74 12.77 8.66 -12.28
C LYS A 74 13.04 10.11 -12.63
N LYS A 75 14.09 10.31 -13.40
CA LYS A 75 14.35 11.54 -14.12
C LYS A 75 14.39 11.20 -15.59
N GLN A 76 13.38 11.65 -16.36
CA GLN A 76 13.14 11.18 -17.73
C GLN A 76 13.01 9.63 -17.70
N ASP A 77 13.71 8.91 -18.57
CA ASP A 77 13.65 7.44 -18.63
C ASP A 77 14.66 6.73 -17.71
N THR A 78 15.37 7.48 -16.85
CA THR A 78 16.42 6.93 -15.99
C THR A 78 15.93 6.80 -14.56
N ILE A 79 16.05 5.61 -13.98
CA ILE A 79 15.79 5.39 -12.56
C ILE A 79 16.89 6.07 -11.76
N TYR A 80 16.51 7.03 -10.92
CA TYR A 80 17.39 7.77 -10.02
C TYR A 80 17.44 7.13 -8.64
N TYR A 81 16.30 6.63 -8.16
CA TYR A 81 16.16 5.97 -6.87
C TYR A 81 15.13 4.85 -6.99
N LEU A 82 15.46 3.72 -6.40
CA LEU A 82 14.57 2.57 -6.29
C LEU A 82 14.76 1.94 -4.93
N ASP A 83 13.69 1.84 -4.16
CA ASP A 83 13.67 1.11 -2.91
C ASP A 83 12.47 0.17 -2.86
N LYS A 84 12.73 -1.06 -2.47
CA LYS A 84 11.72 -2.10 -2.30
C LYS A 84 11.92 -2.77 -0.95
N TYR A 85 11.00 -2.54 -0.04
CA TYR A 85 11.13 -3.00 1.33
C TYR A 85 9.82 -3.51 1.92
N LEU A 86 9.95 -4.31 2.97
CA LEU A 86 8.83 -4.82 3.74
C LEU A 86 8.62 -3.94 4.98
N PHE A 87 7.54 -3.18 4.98
CA PHE A 87 7.08 -2.49 6.18
C PHE A 87 6.33 -3.48 7.07
N LYS A 88 6.70 -3.56 8.34
CA LYS A 88 6.01 -4.37 9.35
C LYS A 88 5.44 -3.46 10.44
N THR A 89 4.19 -3.70 10.81
CA THR A 89 3.61 -3.00 11.97
C THR A 89 4.33 -3.40 13.25
N PRO A 90 4.25 -2.61 14.32
CA PRO A 90 4.52 -3.13 15.66
C PRO A 90 3.66 -4.36 15.96
N LEU A 91 4.08 -5.16 16.93
CA LEU A 91 3.24 -6.25 17.45
C LEU A 91 2.02 -5.66 18.16
N LEU A 92 0.85 -6.15 17.83
CA LEU A 92 -0.44 -5.69 18.35
C LEU A 92 -1.17 -6.81 19.06
N LYS A 93 -1.73 -6.50 20.21
CA LYS A 93 -2.68 -7.40 20.92
C LYS A 93 -4.11 -7.21 20.42
N ASP A 94 -4.45 -6.00 20.00
CA ASP A 94 -5.76 -5.65 19.47
C ASP A 94 -5.62 -5.11 18.04
N THR A 95 -6.02 -5.91 17.07
CA THR A 95 -5.99 -5.55 15.65
C THR A 95 -7.19 -4.72 15.19
N LEU A 96 -8.21 -4.61 16.03
CA LEU A 96 -9.42 -3.82 15.75
C LEU A 96 -9.28 -2.36 16.21
N LYS A 97 -8.27 -2.06 17.02
CA LYS A 97 -7.98 -0.70 17.45
C LYS A 97 -7.57 0.14 16.25
N ARG A 98 -8.35 1.19 15.97
CA ARG A 98 -8.06 2.13 14.90
C ARG A 98 -6.88 3.03 15.28
N GLN A 99 -5.79 2.93 14.52
CA GLN A 99 -4.60 3.74 14.65
C GLN A 99 -3.88 3.84 13.31
N PHE A 100 -3.01 4.84 13.17
CA PHE A 100 -2.19 5.01 11.99
C PHE A 100 -0.75 4.56 12.26
N PHE A 101 -0.17 3.89 11.29
CA PHE A 101 1.26 3.63 11.22
C PHE A 101 1.85 4.56 10.17
N ILE A 102 2.92 5.26 10.52
CA ILE A 102 3.58 6.19 9.63
C ILE A 102 4.96 5.64 9.30
N ASP A 103 5.22 5.48 8.01
CA ASP A 103 6.54 5.21 7.46
C ASP A 103 7.09 6.49 6.84
N LYS A 104 8.30 6.87 7.25
CA LYS A 104 8.99 8.07 6.78
C LYS A 104 10.29 7.68 6.09
N GLN A 105 10.50 8.17 4.87
CA GLN A 105 11.76 8.05 4.15
C GLN A 105 12.35 9.44 3.88
N ILE A 106 13.68 9.55 3.89
CA ILE A 106 14.41 10.75 3.51
C ILE A 106 15.31 10.39 2.33
N ILE A 107 15.07 11.03 1.19
CA ILE A 107 15.73 10.70 -0.08
C ILE A 107 16.44 11.94 -0.60
N PRO A 108 17.79 11.96 -0.63
CA PRO A 108 18.55 13.04 -1.25
C PRO A 108 18.24 13.11 -2.74
N LEU A 109 17.88 14.29 -3.24
CA LEU A 109 17.63 14.56 -4.65
C LEU A 109 18.32 15.85 -5.08
N LYS A 110 18.96 15.81 -6.26
CA LYS A 110 19.47 17.03 -6.89
C LYS A 110 18.31 17.84 -7.45
N ASN A 111 18.52 19.12 -7.71
CA ASN A 111 17.53 19.95 -8.38
C ASN A 111 17.15 19.35 -9.74
N GLY A 112 15.86 19.35 -10.02
CA GLY A 112 15.32 18.80 -11.27
C GLY A 112 13.85 18.48 -11.18
N SER A 113 13.29 18.03 -12.31
CA SER A 113 11.95 17.46 -12.39
C SER A 113 12.06 15.94 -12.34
N TYR A 114 11.26 15.31 -11.50
CA TYR A 114 11.26 13.86 -11.28
C TYR A 114 9.83 13.34 -11.28
N GLU A 115 9.69 12.12 -11.73
CA GLU A 115 8.49 11.31 -11.59
C GLU A 115 8.67 10.38 -10.38
N LEU A 116 7.73 10.42 -9.44
CA LEU A 116 7.70 9.56 -8.28
C LEU A 116 6.56 8.55 -8.43
N THR A 117 6.89 7.27 -8.36
CA THR A 117 5.92 6.17 -8.39
C THR A 117 5.97 5.41 -7.09
N PHE A 118 4.83 5.25 -6.46
CA PHE A 118 4.65 4.50 -5.24
C PHE A 118 3.70 3.33 -5.47
N ASN A 119 4.14 2.14 -5.11
CA ASN A 119 3.33 0.92 -5.17
C ASN A 119 3.34 0.24 -3.80
N MET A 120 2.18 -0.24 -3.39
CA MET A 120 2.04 -0.98 -2.14
C MET A 120 1.18 -2.23 -2.34
N SER A 121 1.56 -3.32 -1.69
CA SER A 121 0.77 -4.54 -1.65
C SER A 121 0.82 -5.16 -0.25
N ASP A 122 -0.33 -5.59 0.26
CA ASP A 122 -0.38 -6.44 1.44
C ASP A 122 0.09 -7.84 1.03
N ILE A 123 1.13 -8.35 1.67
CA ILE A 123 1.70 -9.67 1.33
C ILE A 123 0.76 -10.83 1.66
N HIS A 124 -0.31 -10.57 2.38
CA HIS A 124 -1.31 -11.55 2.80
C HIS A 124 -2.56 -11.56 1.90
N ILE A 125 -2.64 -10.63 0.94
CA ILE A 125 -3.75 -10.52 -0.03
C ILE A 125 -3.17 -10.72 -1.43
N SER A 126 -3.62 -11.76 -2.13
CA SER A 126 -3.10 -12.12 -3.46
C SER A 126 -3.32 -11.07 -4.56
N ASN A 127 -4.18 -10.04 -4.36
CA ASN A 127 -4.58 -9.07 -5.38
C ASN A 127 -4.65 -7.62 -4.87
N SER A 128 -3.98 -7.26 -3.79
CA SER A 128 -3.96 -5.87 -3.30
C SER A 128 -2.74 -5.13 -3.85
N ASN A 129 -2.90 -4.44 -4.97
CA ASN A 129 -1.90 -3.52 -5.50
C ASN A 129 -2.47 -2.11 -5.51
N LEU A 130 -1.83 -1.19 -4.83
CA LEU A 130 -2.10 0.23 -4.93
C LEU A 130 -0.94 0.89 -5.69
N ASN A 131 -1.28 1.57 -6.80
CA ASN A 131 -0.32 2.32 -7.59
C ASN A 131 -0.64 3.81 -7.50
N ILE A 132 0.31 4.61 -7.07
CA ILE A 132 0.22 6.07 -7.08
C ILE A 132 1.40 6.60 -7.90
N SER A 133 1.10 7.37 -8.94
CA SER A 133 2.09 8.04 -9.78
C SER A 133 1.85 9.54 -9.74
N ASN A 134 2.88 10.31 -9.43
CA ASN A 134 2.90 11.77 -9.43
C ASN A 134 4.08 12.28 -10.26
N SER A 135 3.80 13.27 -11.09
CA SER A 135 4.79 13.96 -11.92
C SER A 135 5.09 15.34 -11.40
#